data_f346e4deb3a331b5ae309bbbf8e8d000
#
_entry.id   f346e4deb3a331b5ae309bbbf8e8d000
#
_cell.length_a   1.000
_cell.length_b   1.000
_cell.length_c   1.000
_cell.angle_alpha   90.00
_cell.angle_beta   90.00
_cell.angle_gamma   90.00
#
_symmetry.space_group_name_H-M   'P 1'
#
loop_
_entity.id
_entity.type
_entity.pdbx_description
1 polymer ?
#
loop_
_entity_poly.entity_id
_entity_poly.type
_entity_poly.pdbx_seq_one_letter_code
_entity_poly.pdbx_strand_id
1 'polypeptide(L)'
;MTTHSDLLDRYKRIREVRFRLNNLLVGTIPKKTLEDCGRKVGLFRKGTLVFGSEDEMSVLMDYCLYHSEPDGRNLVAKYLEKSPPPADSDEMIALRAMTEAYYSFFQITEVERGVGVTVQDLLRDEIGFIVDIGFGNTAQRHLILASRIIPIEGFLTTGGAALPVDPAAGRRIFDELRRMKQTPETFDFKRITPLQEAELAALVIRTCLSSGMSSHVAYAEPGDQNRSLTGRSEAPRTGRNDPCPCGSGKKFKMCCGRR
;
A
#
# COMPACT_ATOMS: atom_id res chain seq x y z
N MET A 1 -15.64 3.10 -27.52
CA MET A 1 -14.68 2.14 -26.91
C MET A 1 -13.44 2.93 -26.56
N THR A 2 -13.15 3.08 -25.29
CA THR A 2 -11.93 3.76 -24.81
C THR A 2 -10.72 2.89 -25.19
N THR A 3 -9.74 3.47 -25.86
CA THR A 3 -8.52 2.71 -26.22
C THR A 3 -7.66 2.51 -24.99
N HIS A 4 -6.77 1.51 -25.00
CA HIS A 4 -5.75 1.33 -23.94
C HIS A 4 -4.90 2.60 -23.73
N SER A 5 -4.63 3.35 -24.79
CA SER A 5 -3.91 4.62 -24.72
C SER A 5 -4.69 5.66 -23.91
N ASP A 6 -5.99 5.83 -24.20
CA ASP A 6 -6.84 6.80 -23.51
C ASP A 6 -6.94 6.49 -22.01
N LEU A 7 -7.03 5.18 -21.66
CA LEU A 7 -7.07 4.71 -20.29
C LEU A 7 -5.79 5.06 -19.53
N LEU A 8 -4.63 4.77 -20.13
CA LEU A 8 -3.33 5.06 -19.51
C LEU A 8 -3.07 6.56 -19.38
N ASP A 9 -3.47 7.36 -20.36
CA ASP A 9 -3.30 8.81 -20.31
C ASP A 9 -4.20 9.43 -19.23
N ARG A 10 -5.43 8.93 -19.08
CA ARG A 10 -6.32 9.32 -17.99
C ARG A 10 -5.74 8.91 -16.63
N TYR A 11 -5.26 7.67 -16.50
CA TYR A 11 -4.61 7.19 -15.28
C TYR A 11 -3.44 8.08 -14.88
N LYS A 12 -2.53 8.42 -15.82
CA LYS A 12 -1.36 9.26 -15.54
C LYS A 12 -1.76 10.64 -15.04
N ARG A 13 -2.73 11.30 -15.70
CA ARG A 13 -3.22 12.62 -15.27
C ARG A 13 -3.81 12.58 -13.87
N ILE A 14 -4.72 11.64 -13.60
CA ILE A 14 -5.37 11.53 -12.29
C ILE A 14 -4.37 11.11 -11.21
N ARG A 15 -3.40 10.23 -11.52
CA ARG A 15 -2.31 9.85 -10.61
C ARG A 15 -1.47 11.05 -10.20
N GLU A 16 -1.11 11.92 -11.13
CA GLU A 16 -0.34 13.14 -10.84
C GLU A 16 -1.11 14.10 -9.93
N VAL A 17 -2.38 14.31 -10.22
CA VAL A 17 -3.27 15.14 -9.37
C VAL A 17 -3.37 14.55 -7.97
N ARG A 18 -3.61 13.24 -7.84
CA ARG A 18 -3.68 12.56 -6.55
C ARG A 18 -2.37 12.64 -5.77
N PHE A 19 -1.24 12.54 -6.43
CA PHE A 19 0.07 12.68 -5.78
C PHE A 19 0.22 14.07 -5.15
N ARG A 20 -0.16 15.14 -5.88
CA ARG A 20 -0.15 16.51 -5.34
C ARG A 20 -1.11 16.68 -4.17
N LEU A 21 -2.33 16.15 -4.28
CA LEU A 21 -3.33 16.18 -3.21
C LEU A 21 -2.86 15.40 -1.96
N ASN A 22 -2.29 14.22 -2.14
CA ASN A 22 -1.73 13.44 -1.04
C ASN A 22 -0.64 14.22 -0.30
N ASN A 23 0.32 14.81 -1.00
CA ASN A 23 1.39 15.60 -0.40
C ASN A 23 0.84 16.82 0.37
N LEU A 24 -0.14 17.51 -0.22
CA LEU A 24 -0.82 18.62 0.43
C LEU A 24 -1.50 18.17 1.74
N LEU A 25 -2.30 17.12 1.68
CA LEU A 25 -3.09 16.63 2.80
C LEU A 25 -2.21 16.01 3.90
N VAL A 26 -1.19 15.23 3.53
CA VAL A 26 -0.22 14.67 4.49
C VAL A 26 0.47 15.77 5.29
N GLY A 27 0.81 16.89 4.64
CA GLY A 27 1.39 18.07 5.31
C GLY A 27 0.48 18.73 6.35
N THR A 28 -0.82 18.42 6.34
CA THR A 28 -1.79 18.96 7.31
C THR A 28 -2.11 18.03 8.47
N ILE A 29 -1.58 16.79 8.49
CA ILE A 29 -1.88 15.81 9.54
C ILE A 29 -1.35 16.30 10.89
N PRO A 30 -2.22 16.49 11.90
CA PRO A 30 -1.78 16.87 13.23
C PRO A 30 -0.91 15.77 13.86
N LYS A 31 0.11 16.17 14.63
CA LYS A 31 0.99 15.21 15.33
C LYS A 31 0.20 14.19 16.17
N LYS A 32 -0.84 14.65 16.87
CA LYS A 32 -1.71 13.77 17.67
C LYS A 32 -2.38 12.70 16.81
N THR A 33 -2.95 13.08 15.65
CA THR A 33 -3.59 12.14 14.71
C THR A 33 -2.57 11.12 14.21
N LEU A 34 -1.35 11.56 13.87
CA LEU A 34 -0.27 10.70 13.43
C LEU A 34 0.11 9.66 14.50
N GLU A 35 0.23 10.08 15.76
CA GLU A 35 0.50 9.18 16.88
C GLU A 35 -0.65 8.21 17.15
N ASP A 36 -1.90 8.67 17.10
CA ASP A 36 -3.08 7.84 17.32
C ASP A 36 -3.25 6.80 16.20
N CYS A 37 -3.04 7.18 14.95
CA CYS A 37 -2.99 6.26 13.81
C CYS A 37 -1.85 5.26 13.96
N GLY A 38 -0.66 5.73 14.32
CA GLY A 38 0.50 4.87 14.56
C GLY A 38 0.26 3.81 15.64
N ARG A 39 -0.50 4.14 16.72
CA ARG A 39 -0.92 3.16 17.74
C ARG A 39 -1.84 2.10 17.15
N LYS A 40 -2.82 2.51 16.32
CA LYS A 40 -3.79 1.60 15.70
C LYS A 40 -3.14 0.61 14.74
N VAL A 41 -2.17 1.05 13.94
CA VAL A 41 -1.45 0.20 12.98
C VAL A 41 -0.20 -0.47 13.56
N GLY A 42 0.14 -0.24 14.84
CA GLY A 42 1.24 -0.92 15.54
C GLY A 42 2.63 -0.31 15.31
N LEU A 43 2.71 0.90 14.76
CA LEU A 43 3.97 1.63 14.49
C LEU A 43 4.36 2.62 15.61
N PHE A 44 3.54 2.78 16.66
CA PHE A 44 3.86 3.64 17.80
C PHE A 44 4.32 2.79 18.99
N ARG A 45 5.60 2.89 19.34
CA ARG A 45 6.21 2.09 20.40
C ARG A 45 7.04 2.98 21.34
N LYS A 46 6.91 2.76 22.64
CA LYS A 46 7.69 3.49 23.68
C LYS A 46 7.64 5.02 23.52
N GLY A 47 6.47 5.57 23.15
CA GLY A 47 6.28 7.02 23.04
C GLY A 47 6.72 7.65 21.72
N THR A 48 7.13 6.85 20.71
CA THR A 48 7.57 7.35 19.42
C THR A 48 7.08 6.48 18.26
N LEU A 49 7.04 7.04 17.07
CA LEU A 49 6.84 6.30 15.83
C LEU A 49 8.14 5.62 15.43
N VAL A 50 8.06 4.34 15.10
CA VAL A 50 9.21 3.52 14.69
C VAL A 50 8.90 2.88 13.35
N PHE A 51 9.74 3.14 12.37
CA PHE A 51 9.62 2.62 11.01
C PHE A 51 10.81 1.70 10.72
N GLY A 52 10.53 0.53 10.17
CA GLY A 52 11.54 -0.39 9.65
C GLY A 52 11.87 -0.15 8.17
N SER A 53 10.99 0.55 7.45
CA SER A 53 11.15 0.88 6.02
C SER A 53 10.39 2.16 5.64
N GLU A 54 10.68 2.70 4.44
CA GLU A 54 9.91 3.81 3.86
C GLU A 54 8.47 3.40 3.54
N ASP A 55 8.24 2.13 3.22
CA ASP A 55 6.91 1.59 2.94
C ASP A 55 6.01 1.67 4.19
N GLU A 56 6.55 1.40 5.37
CA GLU A 56 5.81 1.51 6.63
C GLU A 56 5.36 2.95 6.90
N MET A 57 6.19 3.94 6.57
CA MET A 57 5.83 5.35 6.65
C MET A 57 4.73 5.69 5.64
N SER A 58 4.86 5.23 4.40
CA SER A 58 3.85 5.45 3.34
C SER A 58 2.50 4.85 3.73
N VAL A 59 2.48 3.65 4.30
CA VAL A 59 1.26 2.98 4.82
C VAL A 59 0.63 3.78 5.96
N LEU A 60 1.44 4.31 6.90
CA LEU A 60 0.91 5.14 7.98
C LEU A 60 0.30 6.44 7.44
N MET A 61 0.93 7.10 6.48
CA MET A 61 0.40 8.32 5.86
C MET A 61 -0.90 8.05 5.11
N ASP A 62 -0.97 6.96 4.31
CA ASP A 62 -2.22 6.52 3.70
C ASP A 62 -3.30 6.29 4.76
N TYR A 63 -3.00 5.53 5.81
CA TYR A 63 -3.96 5.27 6.87
C TYR A 63 -4.46 6.56 7.52
N CYS A 64 -3.59 7.54 7.79
CA CYS A 64 -3.98 8.83 8.37
C CYS A 64 -4.90 9.65 7.46
N LEU A 65 -4.70 9.63 6.14
CA LEU A 65 -5.54 10.37 5.19
C LEU A 65 -6.98 9.89 5.20
N TYR A 66 -7.16 8.57 5.29
CA TYR A 66 -8.47 7.91 5.18
C TYR A 66 -9.05 7.47 6.52
N HIS A 67 -8.26 7.61 7.61
CA HIS A 67 -8.78 7.33 8.94
C HIS A 67 -9.88 8.32 9.32
N SER A 68 -11.04 7.78 9.62
CA SER A 68 -12.18 8.60 10.07
C SER A 68 -12.01 9.02 11.52
N GLU A 69 -12.24 10.31 11.78
CA GLU A 69 -12.38 10.87 13.12
C GLU A 69 -13.74 10.49 13.72
N PRO A 70 -13.98 10.78 15.02
CA PRO A 70 -15.26 10.46 15.67
C PRO A 70 -16.50 11.05 14.96
N ASP A 71 -16.32 12.12 14.17
CA ASP A 71 -17.39 12.72 13.36
C ASP A 71 -17.69 11.96 12.04
N GLY A 72 -17.02 10.83 11.80
CA GLY A 72 -17.18 10.00 10.63
C GLY A 72 -16.49 10.53 9.37
N ARG A 73 -15.76 11.64 9.45
CA ARG A 73 -15.06 12.26 8.31
C ARG A 73 -13.57 12.04 8.39
N ASN A 74 -12.96 11.77 7.25
CA ASN A 74 -11.51 11.72 7.09
C ASN A 74 -10.96 13.06 6.54
N LEU A 75 -9.65 13.18 6.40
CA LEU A 75 -9.01 14.40 5.92
C LEU A 75 -9.41 14.75 4.48
N VAL A 76 -9.62 13.75 3.64
CA VAL A 76 -10.05 13.94 2.24
C VAL A 76 -11.44 14.58 2.19
N ALA A 77 -12.40 14.03 2.95
CA ALA A 77 -13.76 14.57 3.00
C ALA A 77 -13.79 15.99 3.57
N LYS A 78 -13.04 16.25 4.65
CA LYS A 78 -12.91 17.61 5.23
C LYS A 78 -12.30 18.62 4.25
N TYR A 79 -11.30 18.21 3.49
CA TYR A 79 -10.71 19.07 2.46
C TYR A 79 -11.69 19.37 1.34
N LEU A 80 -12.40 18.37 0.83
CA LEU A 80 -13.40 18.54 -0.23
C LEU A 80 -14.52 19.47 0.18
N GLU A 81 -15.02 19.37 1.44
CA GLU A 81 -16.03 20.27 1.98
C GLU A 81 -15.54 21.72 2.10
N LYS A 82 -14.29 21.91 2.56
CA LYS A 82 -13.73 23.24 2.82
C LYS A 82 -13.27 23.96 1.57
N SER A 83 -12.77 23.25 0.60
CA SER A 83 -12.10 23.80 -0.59
C SER A 83 -12.44 22.98 -1.84
N PRO A 84 -13.73 22.92 -2.26
CA PRO A 84 -14.13 22.15 -3.42
C PRO A 84 -13.50 22.76 -4.68
N PRO A 85 -12.80 21.95 -5.52
CA PRO A 85 -12.31 22.42 -6.81
C PRO A 85 -13.45 22.54 -7.82
N PRO A 86 -13.22 23.12 -9.03
CA PRO A 86 -14.22 23.19 -10.08
C PRO A 86 -14.81 21.80 -10.40
N ALA A 87 -16.12 21.74 -10.64
CA ALA A 87 -16.88 20.48 -10.74
C ALA A 87 -16.33 19.50 -11.79
N ASP A 88 -15.85 20.02 -12.93
CA ASP A 88 -15.35 19.22 -14.05
C ASP A 88 -13.82 19.07 -14.07
N SER A 89 -13.13 19.43 -12.98
CA SER A 89 -11.69 19.34 -12.91
C SER A 89 -11.20 17.94 -12.58
N ASP A 90 -9.99 17.58 -13.04
CA ASP A 90 -9.32 16.34 -12.63
C ASP A 90 -9.11 16.28 -11.11
N GLU A 91 -9.03 17.42 -10.42
CA GLU A 91 -8.95 17.50 -8.96
C GLU A 91 -10.27 17.06 -8.29
N MET A 92 -11.40 17.48 -8.82
CA MET A 92 -12.72 17.05 -8.33
C MET A 92 -12.92 15.54 -8.55
N ILE A 93 -12.54 15.03 -9.74
CA ILE A 93 -12.59 13.61 -10.05
C ILE A 93 -11.73 12.83 -9.06
N ALA A 94 -10.49 13.28 -8.84
CA ALA A 94 -9.57 12.64 -7.92
C ALA A 94 -10.09 12.65 -6.47
N LEU A 95 -10.59 13.79 -5.97
CA LEU A 95 -11.10 13.90 -4.60
C LEU A 95 -12.36 13.06 -4.38
N ARG A 96 -13.29 13.02 -5.34
CA ARG A 96 -14.46 12.13 -5.27
C ARG A 96 -14.04 10.66 -5.21
N ALA A 97 -13.13 10.24 -6.10
CA ALA A 97 -12.58 8.90 -6.07
C ALA A 97 -11.88 8.57 -4.74
N MET A 98 -11.16 9.54 -4.16
CA MET A 98 -10.54 9.39 -2.86
C MET A 98 -11.56 9.31 -1.70
N THR A 99 -12.71 9.98 -1.77
CA THR A 99 -13.77 9.84 -0.74
C THR A 99 -14.47 8.48 -0.80
N GLU A 100 -14.46 7.82 -1.94
CA GLU A 100 -15.01 6.47 -2.15
C GLU A 100 -13.97 5.36 -1.95
N ALA A 101 -12.73 5.73 -1.61
CA ALA A 101 -11.65 4.78 -1.42
C ALA A 101 -11.89 3.86 -0.21
N TYR A 102 -11.54 2.61 -0.37
CA TYR A 102 -11.66 1.58 0.66
C TYR A 102 -10.40 0.74 0.79
N TYR A 103 -10.17 0.17 1.95
CA TYR A 103 -9.05 -0.73 2.18
C TYR A 103 -9.50 -2.18 1.98
N SER A 104 -8.69 -2.97 1.27
CA SER A 104 -8.95 -4.38 1.09
C SER A 104 -7.67 -5.18 0.94
N PHE A 105 -7.79 -6.50 0.92
CA PHE A 105 -6.75 -7.36 0.41
C PHE A 105 -7.29 -8.24 -0.72
N PHE A 106 -6.48 -8.41 -1.74
CA PHE A 106 -6.87 -8.99 -3.00
C PHE A 106 -5.78 -9.91 -3.55
N GLN A 107 -6.21 -10.91 -4.31
CA GLN A 107 -5.31 -11.79 -5.04
C GLN A 107 -5.17 -11.32 -6.49
N ILE A 108 -3.94 -11.25 -6.99
CA ILE A 108 -3.68 -10.99 -8.40
C ILE A 108 -3.98 -12.24 -9.20
N THR A 109 -4.94 -12.17 -10.12
CA THR A 109 -5.33 -13.28 -11.00
C THR A 109 -4.67 -13.21 -12.36
N GLU A 110 -4.51 -11.99 -12.90
CA GLU A 110 -3.86 -11.75 -14.19
C GLU A 110 -2.98 -10.51 -14.13
N VAL A 111 -1.97 -10.46 -14.99
CA VAL A 111 -1.06 -9.32 -15.12
C VAL A 111 -1.03 -8.88 -16.56
N GLU A 112 -1.35 -7.61 -16.79
CA GLU A 112 -1.23 -6.95 -18.08
C GLU A 112 -0.02 -6.02 -18.05
N ARG A 113 1.06 -6.46 -18.74
CA ARG A 113 2.36 -5.77 -18.71
C ARG A 113 2.26 -4.31 -19.15
N GLY A 114 2.77 -3.41 -18.30
CA GLY A 114 2.77 -1.96 -18.55
C GLY A 114 1.43 -1.27 -18.37
N VAL A 115 0.36 -1.98 -17.99
CA VAL A 115 -0.99 -1.44 -17.79
C VAL A 115 -1.46 -1.61 -16.35
N GLY A 116 -1.53 -2.87 -15.88
CA GLY A 116 -2.10 -3.15 -14.57
C GLY A 116 -2.32 -4.63 -14.29
N VAL A 117 -3.25 -4.91 -13.39
CA VAL A 117 -3.54 -6.27 -12.92
C VAL A 117 -5.03 -6.50 -12.74
N THR A 118 -5.50 -7.70 -13.07
CA THR A 118 -6.81 -8.19 -12.64
C THR A 118 -6.68 -8.79 -11.24
N VAL A 119 -7.60 -8.45 -10.37
CA VAL A 119 -7.60 -8.88 -8.97
C VAL A 119 -8.94 -9.46 -8.55
N GLN A 120 -8.90 -10.42 -7.64
CA GLN A 120 -10.03 -10.88 -6.85
C GLN A 120 -9.97 -10.25 -5.47
N ASP A 121 -10.91 -9.37 -5.13
CA ASP A 121 -11.06 -8.84 -3.76
C ASP A 121 -11.56 -9.98 -2.85
N LEU A 122 -10.79 -10.30 -1.82
CA LEU A 122 -11.06 -11.44 -0.94
C LEU A 122 -12.05 -11.11 0.19
N LEU A 123 -12.41 -9.83 0.36
CA LEU A 123 -13.44 -9.41 1.32
C LEU A 123 -14.80 -9.19 0.65
N ARG A 124 -14.78 -8.63 -0.56
CA ARG A 124 -16.00 -8.24 -1.29
C ARG A 124 -16.45 -9.26 -2.31
N ASP A 125 -15.60 -10.27 -2.56
CA ASP A 125 -15.79 -11.30 -3.59
C ASP A 125 -16.08 -10.70 -4.98
N GLU A 126 -15.28 -9.68 -5.33
CA GLU A 126 -15.40 -8.96 -6.60
C GLU A 126 -14.14 -9.09 -7.43
N ILE A 127 -14.32 -9.18 -8.75
CA ILE A 127 -13.21 -9.08 -9.70
C ILE A 127 -13.12 -7.63 -10.18
N GLY A 128 -11.92 -7.07 -10.12
CA GLY A 128 -11.64 -5.71 -10.59
C GLY A 128 -10.37 -5.63 -11.39
N PHE A 129 -10.26 -4.59 -12.22
CA PHE A 129 -9.02 -4.27 -12.93
C PHE A 129 -8.38 -3.02 -12.33
N ILE A 130 -7.20 -3.19 -11.76
CA ILE A 130 -6.39 -2.11 -11.20
C ILE A 130 -5.44 -1.63 -12.27
N VAL A 131 -5.59 -0.39 -12.69
CA VAL A 131 -4.64 0.31 -13.55
C VAL A 131 -3.51 0.84 -12.67
N ASP A 132 -2.35 0.24 -12.83
CA ASP A 132 -1.11 0.64 -12.15
C ASP A 132 0.08 0.11 -12.95
N ILE A 133 0.82 1.03 -13.58
CA ILE A 133 1.96 0.69 -14.45
C ILE A 133 3.05 -0.06 -13.66
N GLY A 134 3.30 0.35 -12.40
CA GLY A 134 4.25 -0.31 -11.51
C GLY A 134 3.87 -1.77 -11.26
N PHE A 135 2.62 -2.02 -10.88
CA PHE A 135 2.10 -3.37 -10.71
C PHE A 135 2.13 -4.17 -12.02
N GLY A 136 1.69 -3.56 -13.13
CA GLY A 136 1.76 -4.21 -14.44
C GLY A 136 3.17 -4.67 -14.83
N ASN A 137 4.21 -4.04 -14.30
CA ASN A 137 5.60 -4.42 -14.59
C ASN A 137 6.20 -5.40 -13.57
N THR A 138 5.81 -5.32 -12.29
CA THR A 138 6.50 -6.04 -11.20
C THR A 138 5.66 -7.15 -10.56
N ALA A 139 4.34 -7.09 -10.67
CA ALA A 139 3.45 -8.04 -10.02
C ALA A 139 3.57 -9.46 -10.60
N GLN A 140 3.24 -10.44 -9.76
CA GLN A 140 3.14 -11.84 -10.12
C GLN A 140 1.73 -12.36 -9.83
N ARG A 141 1.27 -13.30 -10.66
CA ARG A 141 -0.02 -14.00 -10.41
C ARG A 141 0.02 -14.72 -9.08
N HIS A 142 -1.15 -14.79 -8.44
CA HIS A 142 -1.38 -15.43 -7.15
C HIS A 142 -0.77 -14.71 -5.93
N LEU A 143 -0.08 -13.56 -6.15
CA LEU A 143 0.34 -12.71 -5.05
C LEU A 143 -0.90 -12.11 -4.37
N ILE A 144 -0.93 -12.13 -3.04
CA ILE A 144 -1.96 -11.46 -2.25
C ILE A 144 -1.37 -10.19 -1.67
N LEU A 145 -2.04 -9.08 -1.92
CA LEU A 145 -1.64 -7.75 -1.45
C LEU A 145 -2.80 -7.10 -0.68
N ALA A 146 -2.47 -6.32 0.32
CA ALA A 146 -3.40 -5.42 1.00
C ALA A 146 -3.07 -3.97 0.63
N SER A 147 -4.06 -3.20 0.21
CA SER A 147 -3.89 -1.81 -0.18
C SER A 147 -5.19 -1.03 -0.15
N ARG A 148 -5.07 0.29 -0.20
CA ARG A 148 -6.17 1.20 -0.50
C ARG A 148 -6.55 1.08 -1.97
N ILE A 149 -7.80 0.76 -2.25
CA ILE A 149 -8.39 0.75 -3.59
C ILE A 149 -9.13 2.06 -3.78
N ILE A 150 -8.90 2.71 -4.90
CA ILE A 150 -9.50 3.99 -5.25
C ILE A 150 -10.25 3.80 -6.55
N PRO A 151 -11.60 3.80 -6.52
CA PRO A 151 -12.43 3.64 -7.70
C PRO A 151 -12.42 4.95 -8.49
N ILE A 152 -11.94 4.90 -9.73
CA ILE A 152 -12.05 5.98 -10.70
C ILE A 152 -13.02 5.52 -11.77
N GLU A 153 -13.82 6.44 -12.30
CA GLU A 153 -14.76 6.09 -13.35
C GLU A 153 -14.07 5.30 -14.48
N GLY A 154 -14.48 4.04 -14.63
CA GLY A 154 -13.99 3.11 -15.64
C GLY A 154 -12.79 2.24 -15.24
N PHE A 155 -12.14 2.45 -14.06
CA PHE A 155 -11.07 1.58 -13.57
C PHE A 155 -10.83 1.75 -12.05
N LEU A 156 -10.10 0.82 -11.47
CA LEU A 156 -9.58 0.94 -10.11
C LEU A 156 -8.10 1.37 -10.14
N THR A 157 -7.62 1.99 -9.08
CA THR A 157 -6.19 2.21 -8.85
C THR A 157 -5.87 2.07 -7.37
N THR A 158 -4.59 2.07 -6.98
CA THR A 158 -4.18 1.95 -5.57
C THR A 158 -3.78 3.28 -4.96
N GLY A 159 -3.75 3.31 -3.63
CA GLY A 159 -3.16 4.43 -2.86
C GLY A 159 -1.64 4.55 -2.99
N GLY A 160 -0.98 3.53 -3.52
CA GLY A 160 0.48 3.48 -3.68
C GLY A 160 1.22 2.77 -2.53
N ALA A 161 0.55 2.49 -1.41
CA ALA A 161 1.12 1.78 -0.27
C ALA A 161 0.49 0.37 -0.19
N ALA A 162 1.11 -0.63 -0.79
CA ALA A 162 0.63 -2.00 -0.74
C ALA A 162 1.52 -2.85 0.18
N LEU A 163 0.88 -3.75 0.93
CA LEU A 163 1.54 -4.69 1.82
C LEU A 163 1.33 -6.12 1.32
N PRO A 164 2.37 -6.95 1.25
CA PRO A 164 2.21 -8.36 0.95
C PRO A 164 1.48 -9.07 2.10
N VAL A 165 0.55 -9.94 1.74
CA VAL A 165 -0.20 -10.77 2.68
C VAL A 165 0.26 -12.21 2.54
N ASP A 166 1.12 -12.66 3.46
CA ASP A 166 1.52 -14.06 3.49
C ASP A 166 0.37 -14.97 4.01
N PRO A 167 0.43 -16.28 3.78
CA PRO A 167 -0.62 -17.19 4.21
C PRO A 167 -0.89 -17.17 5.73
N ALA A 168 0.10 -16.86 6.57
CA ALA A 168 -0.08 -16.78 8.02
C ALA A 168 -0.79 -15.48 8.41
N ALA A 169 -0.42 -14.36 7.79
CA ALA A 169 -1.12 -13.08 7.96
C ALA A 169 -2.58 -13.19 7.48
N GLY A 170 -2.81 -13.78 6.31
CA GLY A 170 -4.16 -14.00 5.79
C GLY A 170 -5.03 -14.81 6.76
N ARG A 171 -4.52 -15.93 7.29
CA ARG A 171 -5.24 -16.72 8.31
C ARG A 171 -5.56 -15.89 9.54
N ARG A 172 -4.60 -15.11 10.07
CA ARG A 172 -4.83 -14.25 11.25
C ARG A 172 -5.90 -13.19 11.00
N ILE A 173 -5.90 -12.56 9.81
CA ILE A 173 -6.93 -11.60 9.43
C ILE A 173 -8.32 -12.27 9.45
N PHE A 174 -8.48 -13.40 8.77
CA PHE A 174 -9.76 -14.10 8.74
C PHE A 174 -10.19 -14.63 10.11
N ASP A 175 -9.26 -15.07 10.96
CA ASP A 175 -9.57 -15.50 12.32
C ASP A 175 -10.10 -14.34 13.18
N GLU A 176 -9.52 -13.14 13.05
CA GLU A 176 -10.06 -11.94 13.71
C GLU A 176 -11.42 -11.53 13.15
N LEU A 177 -11.60 -11.53 11.84
CA LEU A 177 -12.90 -11.23 11.22
C LEU A 177 -13.99 -12.22 11.71
N ARG A 178 -13.66 -13.52 11.84
CA ARG A 178 -14.60 -14.50 12.44
C ARG A 178 -14.95 -14.17 13.88
N ARG A 179 -13.98 -13.79 14.71
CA ARG A 179 -14.23 -13.36 16.11
C ARG A 179 -15.14 -12.14 16.16
N MET A 180 -14.98 -11.20 15.23
CA MET A 180 -15.81 -10.00 15.11
C MET A 180 -17.17 -10.29 14.44
N LYS A 181 -17.43 -11.53 13.99
CA LYS A 181 -18.59 -11.91 13.17
C LYS A 181 -18.70 -11.11 11.87
N GLN A 182 -17.56 -10.79 11.29
CA GLN A 182 -17.42 -10.00 10.05
C GLN A 182 -16.67 -10.82 9.01
N THR A 183 -17.27 -11.95 8.58
CA THR A 183 -16.70 -12.74 7.46
C THR A 183 -17.37 -12.39 6.15
N PRO A 184 -16.77 -12.67 4.98
CA PRO A 184 -17.39 -12.40 3.68
C PRO A 184 -18.81 -12.99 3.53
N GLU A 185 -19.08 -14.12 4.20
CA GLU A 185 -20.39 -14.77 4.13
C GLU A 185 -21.44 -14.14 5.06
N THR A 186 -21.02 -13.41 6.09
CA THR A 186 -21.91 -12.91 7.15
C THR A 186 -21.94 -11.40 7.25
N PHE A 187 -21.05 -10.69 6.55
CA PHE A 187 -20.87 -9.26 6.66
C PHE A 187 -20.72 -8.59 5.27
N ASP A 188 -21.52 -7.58 5.02
CA ASP A 188 -21.47 -6.83 3.75
C ASP A 188 -20.39 -5.75 3.79
N PHE A 189 -19.18 -6.09 3.31
CA PHE A 189 -18.05 -5.17 3.23
C PHE A 189 -18.26 -4.01 2.22
N LYS A 190 -19.34 -4.02 1.43
CA LYS A 190 -19.71 -2.91 0.54
C LYS A 190 -20.50 -1.82 1.24
N ARG A 191 -21.03 -2.13 2.43
CA ARG A 191 -21.92 -1.24 3.22
C ARG A 191 -21.39 -0.98 4.62
N ILE A 192 -20.08 -0.94 4.78
CA ILE A 192 -19.46 -0.63 6.07
C ILE A 192 -19.45 0.87 6.33
N THR A 193 -19.56 1.23 7.60
CA THR A 193 -19.40 2.63 8.02
C THR A 193 -17.94 3.08 7.90
N PRO A 194 -17.67 4.39 7.80
CA PRO A 194 -16.28 4.89 7.78
C PRO A 194 -15.45 4.45 8.99
N LEU A 195 -16.07 4.30 10.16
CA LEU A 195 -15.40 3.81 11.36
C LEU A 195 -15.01 2.33 11.23
N GLN A 196 -15.94 1.49 10.76
CA GLN A 196 -15.68 0.07 10.51
C GLN A 196 -14.60 -0.13 9.44
N GLU A 197 -14.60 0.70 8.40
CA GLU A 197 -13.56 0.69 7.37
C GLU A 197 -12.18 1.02 7.96
N ALA A 198 -12.10 2.05 8.83
CA ALA A 198 -10.86 2.41 9.49
C ALA A 198 -10.35 1.31 10.44
N GLU A 199 -11.25 0.61 11.15
CA GLU A 199 -10.90 -0.53 12.01
C GLU A 199 -10.41 -1.72 11.20
N LEU A 200 -11.08 -2.04 10.09
CA LEU A 200 -10.68 -3.08 9.15
C LEU A 200 -9.28 -2.79 8.56
N ALA A 201 -9.07 -1.57 8.08
CA ALA A 201 -7.77 -1.15 7.56
C ALA A 201 -6.66 -1.29 8.61
N ALA A 202 -6.91 -0.84 9.86
CA ALA A 202 -5.96 -0.97 10.96
C ALA A 202 -5.64 -2.44 11.28
N LEU A 203 -6.65 -3.32 11.29
CA LEU A 203 -6.47 -4.75 11.51
C LEU A 203 -5.56 -5.36 10.44
N VAL A 204 -5.87 -5.12 9.17
CA VAL A 204 -5.12 -5.68 8.04
C VAL A 204 -3.68 -5.15 8.04
N ILE A 205 -3.51 -3.83 8.12
CA ILE A 205 -2.18 -3.19 8.15
C ILE A 205 -1.34 -3.74 9.29
N ARG A 206 -1.84 -3.71 10.53
CA ARG A 206 -1.10 -4.20 11.70
C ARG A 206 -0.71 -5.66 11.58
N THR A 207 -1.60 -6.50 11.02
CA THR A 207 -1.32 -7.92 10.83
C THR A 207 -0.23 -8.14 9.78
N CYS A 208 -0.27 -7.43 8.65
CA CYS A 208 0.75 -7.50 7.61
C CYS A 208 2.11 -7.00 8.12
N LEU A 209 2.16 -5.84 8.79
CA LEU A 209 3.39 -5.29 9.34
C LEU A 209 4.03 -6.23 10.38
N SER A 210 3.21 -6.93 11.18
CA SER A 210 3.72 -7.90 12.17
C SER A 210 4.28 -9.18 11.56
N SER A 211 4.03 -9.46 10.29
CA SER A 211 4.59 -10.62 9.57
C SER A 211 6.03 -10.43 9.10
N GLY A 212 6.52 -9.19 9.08
CA GLY A 212 7.89 -8.87 8.65
C GLY A 212 8.10 -8.90 7.13
N MET A 213 7.06 -9.07 6.34
CA MET A 213 7.14 -9.18 4.86
C MET A 213 7.10 -7.83 4.13
N SER A 214 6.96 -6.71 4.85
CA SER A 214 6.86 -5.36 4.25
C SER A 214 8.06 -4.95 3.40
N SER A 215 9.22 -5.59 3.58
CA SER A 215 10.46 -5.29 2.83
C SER A 215 10.57 -5.93 1.45
N HIS A 216 9.54 -6.62 0.96
CA HIS A 216 9.61 -7.42 -0.26
C HIS A 216 8.78 -6.90 -1.45
N VAL A 217 8.13 -5.75 -1.33
CA VAL A 217 7.41 -5.12 -2.46
C VAL A 217 8.31 -4.05 -3.08
N ALA A 218 8.77 -4.26 -4.31
CA ALA A 218 9.51 -3.26 -5.06
C ALA A 218 8.56 -2.52 -6.02
N TYR A 219 8.45 -1.21 -5.88
CA TYR A 219 7.78 -0.34 -6.85
C TYR A 219 8.79 0.19 -7.85
N ALA A 220 8.59 -0.08 -9.15
CA ALA A 220 9.37 0.57 -10.19
C ALA A 220 8.70 1.90 -10.56
N GLU A 221 9.38 3.02 -10.30
CA GLU A 221 8.90 4.34 -10.77
C GLU A 221 8.93 4.39 -12.31
N PRO A 222 7.89 4.98 -12.96
CA PRO A 222 7.90 5.20 -14.40
C PRO A 222 9.01 6.20 -14.76
N GLY A 223 10.13 5.73 -15.28
CA GLY A 223 11.31 6.53 -15.64
C GLY A 223 12.64 5.84 -15.29
N ASP A 224 12.62 4.87 -14.41
CA ASP A 224 13.84 4.16 -13.97
C ASP A 224 14.16 2.95 -14.88
N GLN A 225 14.06 3.15 -16.20
CA GLN A 225 14.40 2.09 -17.18
C GLN A 225 15.90 1.73 -17.20
N ASN A 226 16.73 2.30 -16.32
CA ASN A 226 18.18 2.07 -16.31
C ASN A 226 18.74 1.54 -14.98
N ARG A 227 17.92 1.15 -14.04
CA ARG A 227 18.37 0.30 -12.93
C ARG A 227 18.02 -1.15 -13.23
N SER A 228 18.99 -1.84 -13.79
CA SER A 228 18.95 -3.30 -13.98
C SER A 228 18.47 -3.95 -12.68
N LEU A 229 17.42 -4.79 -12.80
CA LEU A 229 16.92 -5.71 -11.77
C LEU A 229 17.96 -6.82 -11.44
N THR A 230 19.19 -6.46 -11.21
CA THR A 230 20.16 -7.27 -10.53
C THR A 230 20.22 -6.83 -9.08
N GLY A 231 19.13 -7.03 -8.36
CA GLY A 231 19.14 -7.13 -6.92
C GLY A 231 19.93 -8.36 -6.50
N ARG A 232 21.24 -8.34 -6.76
CA ARG A 232 22.17 -9.06 -5.91
C ARG A 232 22.02 -8.40 -4.55
N SER A 233 21.44 -9.12 -3.59
CA SER A 233 21.68 -8.85 -2.19
C SER A 233 23.21 -8.68 -2.07
N GLU A 234 23.67 -7.43 -1.90
CA GLU A 234 25.05 -7.23 -1.49
C GLU A 234 25.14 -7.88 -0.11
N ALA A 235 25.65 -9.10 -0.08
CA ALA A 235 26.13 -9.68 1.15
C ALA A 235 27.02 -8.63 1.81
N PRO A 236 26.90 -8.37 3.12
CA PRO A 236 27.68 -7.35 3.80
C PRO A 236 29.15 -7.50 3.40
N ARG A 237 29.75 -6.45 2.83
CA ARG A 237 31.12 -6.48 2.32
C ARG A 237 32.05 -6.84 3.48
N THR A 238 32.53 -8.06 3.52
CA THR A 238 33.47 -8.52 4.55
C THR A 238 34.71 -7.64 4.50
N GLY A 239 34.97 -6.91 5.56
CA GLY A 239 36.15 -6.05 5.69
C GLY A 239 37.43 -6.90 5.64
N ARG A 240 38.55 -6.33 5.16
CA ARG A 240 39.82 -7.07 5.03
C ARG A 240 40.24 -7.77 6.33
N ASN A 241 39.88 -7.23 7.47
CA ASN A 241 40.26 -7.73 8.80
C ASN A 241 39.17 -8.58 9.49
N ASP A 242 37.99 -8.71 8.90
CA ASP A 242 36.89 -9.48 9.46
C ASP A 242 37.16 -11.00 9.36
N PRO A 243 36.51 -11.84 10.17
CA PRO A 243 36.58 -13.29 10.06
C PRO A 243 36.13 -13.72 8.66
N CYS A 244 36.85 -14.65 8.04
CA CYS A 244 36.51 -15.11 6.70
C CYS A 244 35.19 -15.88 6.70
N PRO A 245 34.20 -15.54 5.83
CA PRO A 245 32.90 -16.19 5.79
C PRO A 245 32.95 -17.68 5.38
N CYS A 246 34.11 -18.17 4.92
CA CYS A 246 34.29 -19.60 4.65
C CYS A 246 34.44 -20.48 5.91
N GLY A 247 34.41 -19.90 7.12
CA GLY A 247 34.51 -20.65 8.38
C GLY A 247 35.94 -21.09 8.75
N SER A 248 37.00 -20.64 8.02
CA SER A 248 38.38 -21.04 8.28
C SER A 248 39.01 -20.46 9.56
N GLY A 249 38.32 -19.57 10.28
CA GLY A 249 38.85 -18.84 11.44
C GLY A 249 39.92 -17.79 11.13
N LYS A 250 40.35 -17.65 9.87
CA LYS A 250 41.34 -16.67 9.42
C LYS A 250 40.64 -15.35 9.02
N LYS A 251 41.41 -14.22 9.09
CA LYS A 251 40.95 -12.93 8.57
C LYS A 251 40.74 -13.02 7.06
N PHE A 252 39.72 -12.33 6.51
CA PHE A 252 39.34 -12.38 5.09
C PHE A 252 40.55 -12.13 4.15
N LYS A 253 41.39 -11.13 4.45
CA LYS A 253 42.63 -10.83 3.67
C LYS A 253 43.67 -11.96 3.66
N MET A 254 43.61 -12.88 4.61
CA MET A 254 44.55 -14.00 4.75
C MET A 254 43.94 -15.32 4.25
N CYS A 255 42.74 -15.28 3.72
CA CYS A 255 41.97 -16.45 3.21
C CYS A 255 41.36 -16.16 1.86
N CYS A 256 40.06 -16.08 1.74
CA CYS A 256 39.34 -15.89 0.46
C CYS A 256 39.57 -14.50 -0.17
N GLY A 257 40.02 -13.52 0.58
CA GLY A 257 40.39 -12.19 0.10
C GLY A 257 41.85 -12.02 -0.29
N ARG A 258 42.63 -13.10 -0.36
CA ARG A 258 44.03 -13.08 -0.78
C ARG A 258 44.06 -13.09 -2.34
N ARG A 259 44.30 -11.93 -2.95
CA ARG A 259 44.70 -11.80 -4.36
C ARG A 259 46.22 -11.76 -4.45
#